data_e6b2fcd76b706dffc18208e95cf0267f
#
_entry.id   e6b2fcd76b706dffc18208e95cf0267f
#
_cell.length_a   1.000
_cell.length_b   1.000
_cell.length_c   1.000
_cell.angle_alpha   90.00
_cell.angle_beta   90.00
_cell.angle_gamma   90.00
#
_symmetry.space_group_name_H-M   'P 1'
#
loop_
_entity.id
_entity.type
_entity.pdbx_description
1 polymer ?
#
loop_
_entity_poly.entity_id
_entity_poly.type
_entity_poly.pdbx_seq_one_letter_code
_entity_poly.pdbx_strand_id
1 'polypeptide(L)'
;MTTATSAKRNSMLLMALCAIMWSLGGIFIKLISWNPLLICGVRSVIAALILGGYMFVTRTPVNFNKYSFGAGIGLSTSCIFFVFANKLTTAANAIVLQYTAPIFILLMSAFLFKQKLHKKEVVVVGITMCGIVLFFLDQLSPGNILGNIFGICAGVFLALMFVMVGQGGKDDSIRMSGILFAHCMASIVGVPIGLMTTTSTTGMEILYVVILGVFQLGIPYVLYTVASRNCPPLACSLIGMLEPLF
;
A
#
# COMPACT_ATOMS: atom_id res chain seq x y z
N MET A 1 -11.42 13.50 -27.78
CA MET A 1 -10.14 12.83 -27.47
C MET A 1 -9.35 13.52 -26.35
N THR A 2 -9.42 14.83 -26.21
CA THR A 2 -8.64 15.63 -25.23
C THR A 2 -9.01 15.38 -23.75
N THR A 3 -10.28 15.17 -23.42
CA THR A 3 -10.73 14.98 -22.00
C THR A 3 -10.31 13.65 -21.38
N ALA A 4 -10.36 12.53 -22.12
CA ALA A 4 -9.96 11.21 -21.61
C ALA A 4 -8.43 11.14 -21.37
N THR A 5 -7.64 11.78 -22.25
CA THR A 5 -6.19 11.85 -22.09
C THR A 5 -5.81 12.71 -20.88
N SER A 6 -6.51 13.82 -20.65
CA SER A 6 -6.31 14.67 -19.46
C SER A 6 -6.66 13.93 -18.17
N ALA A 7 -7.79 13.22 -18.14
CA ALA A 7 -8.19 12.42 -16.97
C ALA A 7 -7.16 11.35 -16.60
N LYS A 8 -6.63 10.62 -17.59
CA LYS A 8 -5.58 9.63 -17.38
C LYS A 8 -4.29 10.27 -16.83
N ARG A 9 -3.86 11.39 -17.41
CA ARG A 9 -2.68 12.14 -16.94
C ARG A 9 -2.84 12.61 -15.50
N ASN A 10 -3.99 13.18 -15.15
CA ASN A 10 -4.27 13.62 -13.79
C ASN A 10 -4.26 12.45 -12.79
N SER A 11 -4.81 11.29 -13.16
CA SER A 11 -4.75 10.08 -12.33
C SER A 11 -3.32 9.58 -12.11
N MET A 12 -2.46 9.65 -13.12
CA MET A 12 -1.04 9.30 -12.99
C MET A 12 -0.28 10.29 -12.08
N LEU A 13 -0.58 11.59 -12.18
CA LEU A 13 0.01 12.61 -11.30
C LEU A 13 -0.44 12.43 -9.84
N LEU A 14 -1.72 12.13 -9.60
CA LEU A 14 -2.21 11.80 -8.27
C LEU A 14 -1.52 10.56 -7.71
N MET A 15 -1.28 9.55 -8.55
CA MET A 15 -0.57 8.34 -8.13
C MET A 15 0.91 8.63 -7.80
N ALA A 16 1.57 9.50 -8.57
CA ALA A 16 2.93 9.94 -8.26
C ALA A 16 2.98 10.70 -6.93
N LEU A 17 1.99 11.55 -6.65
CA LEU A 17 1.88 12.21 -5.35
C LEU A 17 1.68 11.20 -4.21
N CYS A 18 0.87 10.13 -4.43
CA CYS A 18 0.77 9.04 -3.46
C CYS A 18 2.13 8.40 -3.17
N ALA A 19 2.93 8.13 -4.22
CA ALA A 19 4.26 7.54 -4.07
C ALA A 19 5.19 8.41 -3.21
N ILE A 20 5.21 9.72 -3.46
CA ILE A 20 5.96 10.68 -2.64
C ILE A 20 5.52 10.63 -1.17
N MET A 21 4.22 10.56 -0.92
CA MET A 21 3.70 10.51 0.46
C MET A 21 3.98 9.14 1.12
N TRP A 22 3.95 8.05 0.37
CA TRP A 22 4.28 6.72 0.89
C TRP A 22 5.74 6.59 1.30
N SER A 23 6.68 7.35 0.69
CA SER A 23 8.10 7.32 1.02
C SER A 23 8.43 7.61 2.50
N LEU A 24 7.54 8.30 3.20
CA LEU A 24 7.67 8.54 4.64
C LEU A 24 7.68 7.25 5.48
N GLY A 25 7.13 6.14 4.93
CA GLY A 25 6.96 4.88 5.67
C GLY A 25 8.26 4.27 6.15
N GLY A 26 9.25 4.16 5.28
CA GLY A 26 10.52 3.49 5.59
C GLY A 26 11.25 4.10 6.78
N ILE A 27 11.36 5.41 6.80
CA ILE A 27 12.10 6.16 7.83
C ILE A 27 11.31 6.19 9.16
N PHE A 28 10.08 6.69 9.14
CA PHE A 28 9.33 6.90 10.38
C PHE A 28 8.99 5.59 11.10
N ILE A 29 8.72 4.49 10.39
CA ILE A 29 8.51 3.17 11.02
C ILE A 29 9.78 2.73 11.78
N LYS A 30 10.97 3.00 11.27
CA LYS A 30 12.23 2.67 11.95
C LYS A 30 12.46 3.48 13.21
N LEU A 31 12.02 4.73 13.23
CA LEU A 31 12.20 5.64 14.36
C LEU A 31 11.27 5.37 15.54
N ILE A 32 10.18 4.62 15.34
CA ILE A 32 9.23 4.25 16.41
C ILE A 32 9.67 2.93 17.02
N SER A 33 9.88 2.89 18.34
CA SER A 33 10.32 1.66 19.05
C SER A 33 9.19 0.67 19.34
N TRP A 34 7.92 1.05 19.09
CA TRP A 34 6.74 0.26 19.40
C TRP A 34 6.72 -1.10 18.69
N ASN A 35 5.89 -2.00 19.24
CA ASN A 35 5.56 -3.25 18.56
C ASN A 35 5.02 -2.97 17.14
N PRO A 36 5.44 -3.74 16.12
CA PRO A 36 4.96 -3.57 14.73
C PRO A 36 3.45 -3.52 14.59
N LEU A 37 2.71 -4.32 15.36
CA LEU A 37 1.25 -4.34 15.33
C LEU A 37 0.65 -3.04 15.86
N LEU A 38 1.24 -2.44 16.91
CA LEU A 38 0.76 -1.15 17.43
C LEU A 38 0.98 -0.04 16.40
N ILE A 39 2.16 0.01 15.79
CA ILE A 39 2.45 0.98 14.72
C ILE A 39 1.43 0.82 13.59
N CYS A 40 1.22 -0.41 13.12
CA CYS A 40 0.27 -0.70 12.04
C CYS A 40 -1.16 -0.32 12.45
N GLY A 41 -1.59 -0.68 13.65
CA GLY A 41 -2.93 -0.42 14.16
C GLY A 41 -3.24 1.06 14.32
N VAL A 42 -2.38 1.80 15.05
CA VAL A 42 -2.63 3.22 15.36
C VAL A 42 -2.63 4.09 14.10
N ARG A 43 -1.65 3.92 13.20
CA ARG A 43 -1.65 4.67 11.93
C ARG A 43 -2.87 4.32 11.06
N SER A 44 -3.37 3.07 11.16
CA SER A 44 -4.58 2.65 10.43
C SER A 44 -5.85 3.22 11.04
N VAL A 45 -5.94 3.43 12.37
CA VAL A 45 -7.05 4.18 13.00
C VAL A 45 -7.16 5.58 12.39
N ILE A 46 -6.03 6.29 12.30
CA ILE A 46 -5.99 7.64 11.76
C ILE A 46 -6.40 7.64 10.28
N ALA A 47 -5.89 6.69 9.51
CA ALA A 47 -6.24 6.54 8.10
C ALA A 47 -7.72 6.22 7.91
N ALA A 48 -8.30 5.34 8.73
CA ALA A 48 -9.73 5.01 8.70
C ALA A 48 -10.60 6.23 9.02
N LEU A 49 -10.21 7.06 9.99
CA LEU A 49 -10.92 8.30 10.31
C LEU A 49 -10.89 9.29 9.16
N ILE A 50 -9.73 9.47 8.50
CA ILE A 50 -9.59 10.37 7.34
C ILE A 50 -10.44 9.86 6.17
N LEU A 51 -10.33 8.58 5.83
CA LEU A 51 -11.06 8.00 4.72
C LEU A 51 -12.56 7.95 4.99
N GLY A 52 -12.97 7.56 6.19
CA GLY A 52 -14.38 7.58 6.63
C GLY A 52 -14.95 9.00 6.62
N GLY A 53 -14.20 9.99 7.11
CA GLY A 53 -14.57 11.40 7.05
C GLY A 53 -14.72 11.90 5.61
N TYR A 54 -13.81 11.52 4.72
CA TYR A 54 -13.91 11.85 3.29
C TYR A 54 -15.16 11.22 2.67
N MET A 55 -15.43 9.93 2.92
CA MET A 55 -16.64 9.25 2.44
C MET A 55 -17.91 9.91 2.95
N PHE A 56 -17.92 10.32 4.23
CA PHE A 56 -19.06 11.02 4.84
C PHE A 56 -19.32 12.38 4.14
N VAL A 57 -18.29 13.19 3.96
CA VAL A 57 -18.39 14.51 3.29
C VAL A 57 -18.82 14.38 1.83
N THR A 58 -18.27 13.40 1.12
CA THR A 58 -18.59 13.14 -0.30
C THR A 58 -19.88 12.35 -0.49
N ARG A 59 -20.54 11.95 0.60
CA ARG A 59 -21.73 11.08 0.60
C ARG A 59 -21.52 9.78 -0.17
N THR A 60 -20.29 9.27 -0.17
CA THR A 60 -19.97 7.99 -0.80
C THR A 60 -20.48 6.84 0.09
N PRO A 61 -21.42 6.01 -0.37
CA PRO A 61 -21.98 4.95 0.46
C PRO A 61 -20.94 3.85 0.71
N VAL A 62 -21.06 3.19 1.86
CA VAL A 62 -20.29 1.99 2.14
C VAL A 62 -20.89 0.83 1.34
N ASN A 63 -20.09 0.18 0.51
CA ASN A 63 -20.49 -0.89 -0.37
C ASN A 63 -19.54 -2.09 -0.26
N PHE A 64 -19.96 -3.14 0.43
CA PHE A 64 -19.19 -4.35 0.59
C PHE A 64 -19.60 -5.41 -0.44
N ASN A 65 -18.65 -5.75 -1.30
CA ASN A 65 -18.75 -6.88 -2.22
C ASN A 65 -17.43 -7.67 -2.21
N LYS A 66 -17.34 -8.72 -3.03
CA LYS A 66 -16.14 -9.56 -3.11
C LYS A 66 -14.85 -8.77 -3.45
N TYR A 67 -14.95 -7.68 -4.20
CA TYR A 67 -13.82 -6.87 -4.58
C TYR A 67 -13.37 -5.93 -3.46
N SER A 68 -14.31 -5.26 -2.79
CA SER A 68 -13.99 -4.44 -1.62
C SER A 68 -13.45 -5.30 -0.48
N PHE A 69 -14.03 -6.48 -0.25
CA PHE A 69 -13.54 -7.42 0.75
C PHE A 69 -12.13 -7.94 0.44
N GLY A 70 -11.90 -8.37 -0.81
CA GLY A 70 -10.57 -8.82 -1.26
C GLY A 70 -9.52 -7.72 -1.21
N ALA A 71 -9.88 -6.48 -1.59
CA ALA A 71 -8.99 -5.33 -1.47
C ALA A 71 -8.65 -5.02 -0.01
N GLY A 72 -9.63 -5.11 0.88
CA GLY A 72 -9.45 -4.89 2.31
C GLY A 72 -8.53 -5.91 2.96
N ILE A 73 -8.74 -7.20 2.71
CA ILE A 73 -7.83 -8.26 3.17
C ILE A 73 -6.42 -8.04 2.59
N GLY A 74 -6.33 -7.77 1.28
CA GLY A 74 -5.06 -7.53 0.63
C GLY A 74 -4.27 -6.40 1.30
N LEU A 75 -4.88 -5.23 1.44
CA LEU A 75 -4.19 -4.08 2.01
C LEU A 75 -3.88 -4.25 3.50
N SER A 76 -4.83 -4.72 4.32
CA SER A 76 -4.59 -4.89 5.76
C SER A 76 -3.44 -5.86 6.04
N THR A 77 -3.43 -6.99 5.36
CA THR A 77 -2.37 -8.01 5.49
C THR A 77 -1.04 -7.48 4.96
N SER A 78 -1.05 -6.78 3.82
CA SER A 78 0.16 -6.12 3.29
C SER A 78 0.74 -5.11 4.28
N CYS A 79 -0.10 -4.25 4.86
CA CYS A 79 0.34 -3.26 5.86
C CYS A 79 0.98 -3.91 7.09
N ILE A 80 0.40 -5.00 7.60
CA ILE A 80 0.95 -5.74 8.74
C ILE A 80 2.32 -6.33 8.37
N PHE A 81 2.40 -7.08 7.27
CA PHE A 81 3.64 -7.71 6.84
C PHE A 81 4.73 -6.69 6.51
N PHE A 82 4.38 -5.56 5.91
CA PHE A 82 5.35 -4.51 5.62
C PHE A 82 5.99 -3.92 6.88
N VAL A 83 5.19 -3.66 7.93
CA VAL A 83 5.75 -3.15 9.20
C VAL A 83 6.64 -4.19 9.86
N PHE A 84 6.24 -5.46 9.86
CA PHE A 84 7.09 -6.55 10.36
C PHE A 84 8.38 -6.68 9.55
N ALA A 85 8.30 -6.67 8.21
CA ALA A 85 9.46 -6.69 7.35
C ALA A 85 10.42 -5.53 7.68
N ASN A 86 9.89 -4.32 7.74
CA ASN A 86 10.66 -3.12 8.04
C ASN A 86 11.35 -3.19 9.41
N LYS A 87 10.74 -3.83 10.40
CA LYS A 87 11.33 -4.03 11.74
C LYS A 87 12.37 -5.14 11.78
N LEU A 88 12.16 -6.23 11.04
CA LEU A 88 12.99 -7.44 11.11
C LEU A 88 14.17 -7.43 10.13
N THR A 89 14.05 -6.73 8.99
CA THR A 89 15.15 -6.61 8.01
C THR A 89 15.52 -5.14 7.78
N THR A 90 16.34 -4.83 6.77
CA THR A 90 16.62 -3.44 6.42
C THR A 90 15.42 -2.79 5.74
N ALA A 91 15.29 -1.46 5.85
CA ALA A 91 14.23 -0.74 5.14
C ALA A 91 14.33 -0.97 3.62
N ALA A 92 15.56 -0.97 3.08
CA ALA A 92 15.83 -1.26 1.68
C ALA A 92 15.31 -2.65 1.26
N ASN A 93 15.64 -3.70 2.04
CA ASN A 93 15.14 -5.04 1.77
C ASN A 93 13.61 -5.09 1.81
N ALA A 94 12.99 -4.53 2.85
CA ALA A 94 11.54 -4.52 3.00
C ALA A 94 10.84 -3.85 1.80
N ILE A 95 11.37 -2.71 1.35
CA ILE A 95 10.85 -1.95 0.21
C ILE A 95 11.04 -2.73 -1.10
N VAL A 96 12.26 -3.19 -1.40
CA VAL A 96 12.55 -3.93 -2.64
C VAL A 96 11.70 -5.19 -2.75
N LEU A 97 11.54 -5.93 -1.64
CA LEU A 97 10.75 -7.16 -1.62
C LEU A 97 9.24 -6.88 -1.75
N GLN A 98 8.73 -5.81 -1.14
CA GLN A 98 7.34 -5.39 -1.36
C GLN A 98 7.09 -4.98 -2.83
N TYR A 99 8.09 -4.40 -3.49
CA TYR A 99 7.99 -4.05 -4.92
C TYR A 99 8.05 -5.22 -5.89
N THR A 100 8.05 -6.46 -5.39
CA THR A 100 7.68 -7.61 -6.22
C THR A 100 6.19 -7.63 -6.59
N ALA A 101 5.38 -6.77 -6.00
CA ALA A 101 3.94 -6.65 -6.27
C ALA A 101 3.56 -6.60 -7.76
N PRO A 102 4.24 -5.87 -8.68
CA PRO A 102 3.90 -5.89 -10.10
C PRO A 102 3.96 -7.28 -10.74
N ILE A 103 4.89 -8.13 -10.30
CA ILE A 103 4.97 -9.52 -10.76
C ILE A 103 3.71 -10.28 -10.36
N PHE A 104 3.31 -10.15 -9.09
CA PHE A 104 2.11 -10.81 -8.57
C PHE A 104 0.82 -10.23 -9.16
N ILE A 105 0.78 -8.93 -9.52
CA ILE A 105 -0.35 -8.34 -10.26
C ILE A 105 -0.52 -9.04 -11.60
N LEU A 106 0.55 -9.23 -12.38
CA LEU A 106 0.49 -9.94 -13.65
C LEU A 106 0.01 -11.38 -13.46
N LEU A 107 0.59 -12.11 -12.51
CA LEU A 107 0.21 -13.49 -12.22
C LEU A 107 -1.26 -13.60 -11.78
N MET A 108 -1.69 -12.79 -10.81
CA MET A 108 -3.07 -12.81 -10.33
C MET A 108 -4.06 -12.41 -11.42
N SER A 109 -3.75 -11.40 -12.23
CA SER A 109 -4.59 -10.99 -13.35
C SER A 109 -4.77 -12.12 -14.36
N ALA A 110 -3.69 -12.85 -14.67
CA ALA A 110 -3.76 -13.98 -15.59
C ALA A 110 -4.50 -15.18 -15.01
N PHE A 111 -4.15 -15.62 -13.77
CA PHE A 111 -4.69 -16.86 -13.20
C PHE A 111 -6.09 -16.69 -12.60
N LEU A 112 -6.34 -15.60 -11.84
CA LEU A 112 -7.63 -15.40 -11.16
C LEU A 112 -8.68 -14.79 -12.09
N PHE A 113 -8.28 -13.91 -13.00
CA PHE A 113 -9.19 -13.16 -13.87
C PHE A 113 -9.07 -13.51 -15.34
N LYS A 114 -8.23 -14.51 -15.69
CA LYS A 114 -8.03 -15.00 -17.06
C LYS A 114 -7.69 -13.90 -18.06
N GLN A 115 -7.03 -12.84 -17.60
CA GLN A 115 -6.60 -11.74 -18.43
C GLN A 115 -5.36 -12.16 -19.24
N LYS A 116 -5.30 -11.76 -20.51
CA LYS A 116 -4.16 -12.05 -21.38
C LYS A 116 -2.97 -11.18 -20.94
N LEU A 117 -1.83 -11.82 -20.68
CA LEU A 117 -0.57 -11.12 -20.43
C LEU A 117 -0.04 -10.51 -21.74
N HIS A 118 0.19 -9.21 -21.72
CA HIS A 118 0.82 -8.53 -22.85
C HIS A 118 2.35 -8.55 -22.67
N LYS A 119 3.08 -8.93 -23.72
CA LYS A 119 4.55 -8.96 -23.71
C LYS A 119 5.16 -7.63 -23.24
N LYS A 120 4.55 -6.51 -23.62
CA LYS A 120 4.99 -5.17 -23.20
C LYS A 120 4.93 -5.00 -21.67
N GLU A 121 3.88 -5.49 -21.02
CA GLU A 121 3.73 -5.40 -19.56
C GLU A 121 4.80 -6.22 -18.83
N VAL A 122 5.06 -7.44 -19.31
CA VAL A 122 6.11 -8.31 -18.76
C VAL A 122 7.49 -7.65 -18.88
N VAL A 123 7.81 -7.08 -20.04
CA VAL A 123 9.08 -6.39 -20.29
C VAL A 123 9.22 -5.16 -19.39
N VAL A 124 8.16 -4.34 -19.26
CA VAL A 124 8.19 -3.15 -18.39
C VAL A 124 8.40 -3.55 -16.94
N VAL A 125 7.69 -4.56 -16.44
CA VAL A 125 7.88 -5.07 -15.08
C VAL A 125 9.32 -5.57 -14.88
N GLY A 126 9.85 -6.34 -15.82
CA GLY A 126 11.23 -6.83 -15.77
C GLY A 126 12.26 -5.69 -15.68
N ILE A 127 12.16 -4.69 -16.57
CA ILE A 127 13.06 -3.53 -16.58
C ILE A 127 12.95 -2.75 -15.24
N THR A 128 11.72 -2.52 -14.76
CA THR A 128 11.49 -1.77 -13.52
C THR A 128 12.06 -2.51 -12.33
N MET A 129 11.87 -3.84 -12.25
CA MET A 129 12.45 -4.68 -11.20
C MET A 129 13.97 -4.63 -11.20
N CYS A 130 14.59 -4.74 -12.37
CA CYS A 130 16.06 -4.58 -12.50
C CYS A 130 16.50 -3.19 -12.02
N GLY A 131 15.78 -2.14 -12.40
CA GLY A 131 16.08 -0.77 -11.94
C GLY A 131 16.03 -0.61 -10.42
N ILE A 132 15.02 -1.16 -9.76
CA ILE A 132 14.88 -1.11 -8.29
C ILE A 132 16.02 -1.90 -7.60
N VAL A 133 16.32 -3.11 -8.09
CA VAL A 133 17.43 -3.90 -7.54
C VAL A 133 18.76 -3.14 -7.70
N LEU A 134 19.02 -2.55 -8.86
CA LEU A 134 20.23 -1.75 -9.10
C LEU A 134 20.28 -0.50 -8.19
N PHE A 135 19.16 0.18 -7.99
CA PHE A 135 19.08 1.36 -7.13
C PHE A 135 19.45 1.07 -5.67
N PHE A 136 19.01 -0.09 -5.16
CA PHE A 136 19.27 -0.50 -3.80
C PHE A 136 20.49 -1.43 -3.64
N LEU A 137 21.24 -1.72 -4.71
CA LEU A 137 22.26 -2.77 -4.72
C LEU A 137 23.23 -2.66 -3.54
N ASP A 138 23.71 -1.46 -3.24
CA ASP A 138 24.64 -1.19 -2.15
C ASP A 138 24.00 -1.22 -0.75
N GLN A 139 22.66 -1.16 -0.68
CA GLN A 139 21.90 -1.16 0.56
C GLN A 139 21.28 -2.53 0.88
N LEU A 140 21.25 -3.44 -0.11
CA LEU A 140 20.79 -4.79 0.08
C LEU A 140 21.80 -5.57 0.91
N SER A 141 21.26 -6.30 1.88
CA SER A 141 22.04 -7.22 2.71
C SER A 141 21.28 -8.55 2.80
N PRO A 142 21.93 -9.67 3.22
CA PRO A 142 21.21 -10.92 3.49
C PRO A 142 20.03 -10.71 4.44
N GLY A 143 20.19 -9.77 5.40
CA GLY A 143 19.14 -9.39 6.34
C GLY A 143 18.63 -10.57 7.18
N ASN A 144 17.48 -10.37 7.81
CA ASN A 144 16.78 -11.43 8.51
C ASN A 144 15.85 -12.15 7.52
N ILE A 145 15.98 -13.47 7.40
CA ILE A 145 15.19 -14.29 6.48
C ILE A 145 13.69 -14.13 6.71
N LEU A 146 13.24 -14.10 7.97
CA LEU A 146 11.83 -13.93 8.31
C LEU A 146 11.32 -12.55 7.87
N GLY A 147 12.12 -11.50 8.08
CA GLY A 147 11.81 -10.15 7.60
C GLY A 147 11.71 -10.09 6.07
N ASN A 148 12.59 -10.80 5.37
CA ASN A 148 12.55 -10.87 3.91
C ASN A 148 11.30 -11.63 3.42
N ILE A 149 10.92 -12.73 4.08
CA ILE A 149 9.67 -13.45 3.77
C ILE A 149 8.45 -12.52 3.96
N PHE A 150 8.40 -11.77 5.06
CA PHE A 150 7.33 -10.81 5.28
C PHE A 150 7.31 -9.69 4.20
N GLY A 151 8.47 -9.25 3.71
CA GLY A 151 8.56 -8.30 2.60
C GLY A 151 7.91 -8.84 1.31
N ILE A 152 8.21 -10.09 0.95
CA ILE A 152 7.59 -10.75 -0.22
C ILE A 152 6.08 -10.93 0.02
N CYS A 153 5.66 -11.41 1.19
CA CYS A 153 4.24 -11.53 1.53
C CYS A 153 3.53 -10.18 1.43
N ALA A 154 4.15 -9.10 1.91
CA ALA A 154 3.60 -7.76 1.76
C ALA A 154 3.37 -7.41 0.28
N GLY A 155 4.31 -7.76 -0.61
CA GLY A 155 4.17 -7.58 -2.05
C GLY A 155 3.02 -8.39 -2.65
N VAL A 156 2.86 -9.67 -2.26
CA VAL A 156 1.75 -10.53 -2.71
C VAL A 156 0.40 -9.93 -2.34
N PHE A 157 0.24 -9.54 -1.07
CA PHE A 157 -1.03 -8.99 -0.59
C PHE A 157 -1.29 -7.57 -1.10
N LEU A 158 -0.25 -6.77 -1.34
CA LEU A 158 -0.37 -5.49 -2.01
C LEU A 158 -0.86 -5.67 -3.46
N ALA A 159 -0.34 -6.67 -4.17
CA ALA A 159 -0.81 -7.02 -5.51
C ALA A 159 -2.29 -7.42 -5.49
N LEU A 160 -2.71 -8.22 -4.51
CA LEU A 160 -4.12 -8.59 -4.33
C LEU A 160 -4.99 -7.34 -4.19
N MET A 161 -4.59 -6.39 -3.35
CA MET A 161 -5.30 -5.11 -3.19
C MET A 161 -5.44 -4.37 -4.53
N PHE A 162 -4.32 -4.16 -5.25
CA PHE A 162 -4.35 -3.45 -6.54
C PHE A 162 -5.28 -4.13 -7.55
N VAL A 163 -5.20 -5.45 -7.66
CA VAL A 163 -6.03 -6.23 -8.59
C VAL A 163 -7.50 -6.14 -8.21
N MET A 164 -7.84 -6.32 -6.94
CA MET A 164 -9.23 -6.26 -6.47
C MET A 164 -9.83 -4.85 -6.63
N VAL A 165 -9.09 -3.80 -6.33
CA VAL A 165 -9.50 -2.41 -6.59
C VAL A 165 -9.76 -2.19 -8.09
N GLY A 166 -8.88 -2.70 -8.95
CA GLY A 166 -9.05 -2.60 -10.39
C GLY A 166 -10.28 -3.34 -10.92
N GLN A 167 -10.58 -4.52 -10.36
CA GLN A 167 -11.77 -5.32 -10.71
C GLN A 167 -13.08 -4.73 -10.16
N GLY A 168 -13.02 -3.92 -9.11
CA GLY A 168 -14.17 -3.16 -8.61
C GLY A 168 -14.73 -2.12 -9.60
N GLY A 169 -14.06 -1.94 -10.74
CA GLY A 169 -14.48 -1.04 -11.80
C GLY A 169 -14.33 0.44 -11.43
N LYS A 170 -15.23 1.28 -11.95
CA LYS A 170 -15.20 2.74 -11.71
C LYS A 170 -16.04 3.19 -10.51
N ASP A 171 -16.64 2.26 -9.78
CA ASP A 171 -17.42 2.59 -8.60
C ASP A 171 -16.51 2.92 -7.43
N ASP A 172 -16.52 4.19 -7.04
CA ASP A 172 -15.73 4.69 -5.92
C ASP A 172 -16.15 4.08 -4.59
N SER A 173 -17.44 3.78 -4.44
CA SER A 173 -17.98 3.21 -3.20
C SER A 173 -17.33 1.87 -2.89
N ILE A 174 -17.14 1.01 -3.91
CA ILE A 174 -16.48 -0.29 -3.78
C ILE A 174 -15.01 -0.13 -3.40
N ARG A 175 -14.30 0.77 -4.10
CA ARG A 175 -12.87 1.00 -3.87
C ARG A 175 -12.58 1.58 -2.50
N MET A 176 -13.32 2.65 -2.15
CA MET A 176 -13.16 3.32 -0.85
C MET A 176 -13.55 2.41 0.31
N SER A 177 -14.64 1.64 0.17
CA SER A 177 -15.05 0.67 1.19
C SER A 177 -14.00 -0.41 1.40
N GLY A 178 -13.35 -0.88 0.35
CA GLY A 178 -12.25 -1.85 0.46
C GLY A 178 -11.07 -1.30 1.24
N ILE A 179 -10.63 -0.07 0.95
CA ILE A 179 -9.52 0.57 1.66
C ILE A 179 -9.91 0.92 3.11
N LEU A 180 -11.14 1.42 3.34
CA LEU A 180 -11.65 1.67 4.69
C LEU A 180 -11.68 0.37 5.51
N PHE A 181 -12.20 -0.71 4.94
CA PHE A 181 -12.22 -2.02 5.59
C PHE A 181 -10.81 -2.51 5.94
N ALA A 182 -9.83 -2.30 5.07
CA ALA A 182 -8.44 -2.65 5.35
C ALA A 182 -7.91 -1.97 6.60
N HIS A 183 -8.11 -0.66 6.70
CA HIS A 183 -7.64 0.10 7.86
C HIS A 183 -8.41 -0.22 9.14
N CYS A 184 -9.71 -0.49 9.05
CA CYS A 184 -10.49 -0.99 10.20
C CYS A 184 -9.96 -2.35 10.67
N MET A 185 -9.71 -3.30 9.76
CA MET A 185 -9.15 -4.61 10.09
C MET A 185 -7.76 -4.51 10.72
N ALA A 186 -6.86 -3.72 10.12
CA ALA A 186 -5.53 -3.51 10.66
C ALA A 186 -5.57 -2.86 12.06
N SER A 187 -6.53 -1.97 12.31
CA SER A 187 -6.74 -1.31 13.61
C SER A 187 -7.25 -2.29 14.67
N ILE A 188 -8.28 -3.07 14.33
CA ILE A 188 -8.91 -4.04 15.25
C ILE A 188 -7.92 -5.12 15.68
N VAL A 189 -7.06 -5.54 14.78
CA VAL A 189 -6.02 -6.54 15.08
C VAL A 189 -4.81 -5.89 15.76
N GLY A 190 -4.35 -4.77 15.22
CA GLY A 190 -3.06 -4.19 15.60
C GLY A 190 -3.07 -3.46 16.94
N VAL A 191 -4.14 -2.70 17.25
CA VAL A 191 -4.18 -1.89 18.47
C VAL A 191 -4.25 -2.75 19.73
N PRO A 192 -5.20 -3.70 19.89
CA PRO A 192 -5.29 -4.48 21.12
C PRO A 192 -4.03 -5.30 21.40
N ILE A 193 -3.54 -6.02 20.39
CA ILE A 193 -2.35 -6.87 20.55
C ILE A 193 -1.10 -6.01 20.79
N GLY A 194 -0.99 -4.90 20.08
CA GLY A 194 0.15 -4.00 20.20
C GLY A 194 0.23 -3.31 21.57
N LEU A 195 -0.89 -2.91 22.14
CA LEU A 195 -0.94 -2.30 23.48
C LEU A 195 -0.51 -3.27 24.59
N MET A 196 -0.81 -4.56 24.43
CA MET A 196 -0.38 -5.59 25.41
C MET A 196 1.13 -5.81 25.42
N THR A 197 1.83 -5.41 24.37
CA THR A 197 3.25 -5.74 24.18
C THR A 197 4.16 -4.50 24.14
N THR A 198 3.60 -3.30 24.09
CA THR A 198 4.36 -2.05 24.09
C THR A 198 4.45 -1.49 25.51
N THR A 199 5.67 -1.34 26.01
CA THR A 199 5.91 -0.98 27.43
C THR A 199 6.18 0.51 27.65
N SER A 200 6.59 1.24 26.63
CA SER A 200 6.91 2.66 26.74
C SER A 200 6.56 3.40 25.43
N THR A 201 6.23 4.67 25.58
CA THR A 201 5.88 5.58 24.48
C THR A 201 6.45 6.97 24.75
N THR A 202 7.05 7.57 23.76
CA THR A 202 7.53 8.96 23.82
C THR A 202 6.62 9.88 23.01
N GLY A 203 6.60 11.18 23.34
CA GLY A 203 5.83 12.17 22.58
C GLY A 203 6.25 12.25 21.11
N MET A 204 7.53 12.03 20.81
CA MET A 204 8.05 12.01 19.44
C MET A 204 7.52 10.81 18.64
N GLU A 205 7.42 9.64 19.24
CA GLU A 205 6.85 8.45 18.58
C GLU A 205 5.36 8.61 18.26
N ILE A 206 4.62 9.29 19.17
CA ILE A 206 3.23 9.67 18.89
C ILE A 206 3.15 10.59 17.69
N LEU A 207 4.02 11.61 17.60
CA LEU A 207 4.09 12.51 16.45
C LEU A 207 4.39 11.72 15.17
N TYR A 208 5.37 10.81 15.18
CA TYR A 208 5.73 10.01 14.01
C TYR A 208 4.59 9.11 13.55
N VAL A 209 3.88 8.45 14.46
CA VAL A 209 2.74 7.61 14.07
C VAL A 209 1.57 8.42 13.54
N VAL A 210 1.37 9.66 14.04
CA VAL A 210 0.37 10.59 13.49
C VAL A 210 0.77 11.02 12.07
N ILE A 211 2.03 11.38 11.84
CA ILE A 211 2.54 11.69 10.49
C ILE A 211 2.29 10.50 9.55
N LEU A 212 2.62 9.28 9.97
CA LEU A 212 2.37 8.07 9.20
C LEU A 212 0.87 7.86 8.91
N GLY A 213 0.02 8.05 9.92
CA GLY A 213 -1.42 7.87 9.77
C GLY A 213 -2.04 8.88 8.81
N VAL A 214 -1.62 10.15 8.89
CA VAL A 214 -2.17 11.24 8.05
C VAL A 214 -1.55 11.24 6.66
N PHE A 215 -0.22 11.36 6.60
CA PHE A 215 0.49 11.68 5.35
C PHE A 215 0.97 10.43 4.60
N GLN A 216 1.16 9.29 5.26
CA GLN A 216 1.57 8.06 4.60
C GLN A 216 0.38 7.14 4.26
N LEU A 217 -0.69 7.14 5.05
CA LEU A 217 -1.85 6.27 4.79
C LEU A 217 -3.12 7.07 4.46
N GLY A 218 -3.59 7.97 5.33
CA GLY A 218 -4.91 8.58 5.21
C GLY A 218 -5.09 9.34 3.90
N ILE A 219 -4.34 10.41 3.70
CA ILE A 219 -4.43 11.24 2.50
C ILE A 219 -4.07 10.45 1.23
N PRO A 220 -2.95 9.69 1.17
CA PRO A 220 -2.59 8.98 -0.04
C PRO A 220 -3.61 7.94 -0.48
N TYR A 221 -4.26 7.23 0.44
CA TYR A 221 -5.28 6.27 0.05
C TYR A 221 -6.60 6.91 -0.42
N VAL A 222 -6.94 8.11 0.03
CA VAL A 222 -8.00 8.92 -0.61
C VAL A 222 -7.59 9.28 -2.05
N LEU A 223 -6.37 9.79 -2.24
CA LEU A 223 -5.85 10.14 -3.57
C LEU A 223 -5.75 8.91 -4.49
N TYR A 224 -5.28 7.77 -3.95
CA TYR A 224 -5.21 6.51 -4.68
C TYR A 224 -6.58 6.04 -5.17
N THR A 225 -7.62 6.09 -4.34
CA THR A 225 -8.97 5.69 -4.77
C THR A 225 -9.48 6.55 -5.93
N VAL A 226 -9.17 7.85 -5.93
CA VAL A 226 -9.49 8.75 -7.04
C VAL A 226 -8.62 8.45 -8.26
N ALA A 227 -7.32 8.26 -8.08
CA ALA A 227 -6.37 7.98 -9.18
C ALA A 227 -6.71 6.66 -9.89
N SER A 228 -7.07 5.62 -9.14
CA SER A 228 -7.38 4.28 -9.68
C SER A 228 -8.61 4.22 -10.59
N ARG A 229 -9.42 5.30 -10.68
CA ARG A 229 -10.52 5.39 -11.66
C ARG A 229 -10.05 5.27 -13.11
N ASN A 230 -8.89 5.86 -13.43
CA ASN A 230 -8.37 5.94 -14.80
C ASN A 230 -6.93 5.44 -14.90
N CYS A 231 -6.42 4.79 -13.85
CA CYS A 231 -5.09 4.19 -13.79
C CYS A 231 -5.25 2.68 -13.52
N PRO A 232 -4.82 1.80 -14.45
CA PRO A 232 -4.89 0.35 -14.25
C PRO A 232 -4.05 -0.13 -13.06
N PRO A 233 -4.36 -1.28 -12.43
CA PRO A 233 -3.65 -1.82 -11.27
C PRO A 233 -2.13 -1.87 -11.45
N LEU A 234 -1.68 -2.40 -12.58
CA LEU A 234 -0.26 -2.50 -12.89
C LEU A 234 0.40 -1.11 -13.00
N ALA A 235 -0.25 -0.14 -13.65
CA ALA A 235 0.28 1.21 -13.77
C ALA A 235 0.33 1.92 -12.42
N CYS A 236 -0.67 1.74 -11.55
CA CYS A 236 -0.65 2.26 -10.19
C CYS A 236 0.52 1.69 -9.38
N SER A 237 0.74 0.38 -9.47
CA SER A 237 1.85 -0.29 -8.78
C SER A 237 3.21 0.18 -9.31
N LEU A 238 3.39 0.29 -10.63
CA LEU A 238 4.64 0.76 -11.24
C LEU A 238 4.95 2.23 -10.89
N ILE A 239 3.93 3.11 -10.87
CA ILE A 239 4.11 4.50 -10.43
C ILE A 239 4.41 4.55 -8.92
N GLY A 240 3.79 3.67 -8.13
CA GLY A 240 4.12 3.53 -6.71
C GLY A 240 5.59 3.22 -6.44
N MET A 241 6.27 2.55 -7.37
CA MET A 241 7.72 2.27 -7.27
C MET A 241 8.60 3.52 -7.39
N LEU A 242 8.04 4.71 -7.55
CA LEU A 242 8.75 5.99 -7.36
C LEU A 242 8.99 6.32 -5.88
N GLU A 243 8.28 5.65 -4.96
CA GLU A 243 8.41 5.86 -3.50
C GLU A 243 9.87 5.88 -3.01
N PRO A 244 10.76 4.95 -3.38
CA PRO A 244 12.12 4.94 -2.88
C PRO A 244 13.03 6.04 -3.45
N LEU A 245 12.58 6.81 -4.42
CA LEU A 245 13.35 7.92 -5.00
C LEU A 245 13.27 9.21 -4.16
N PHE A 246 12.38 9.24 -3.19
CA PHE A 246 12.11 10.36 -2.29
C PHE A 246 12.36 9.99 -0.84
#